data_6b56d34134eda56c7891db647809157e
#
_entry.id   6b56d34134eda56c7891db647809157e
#
_cell.length_a   1.000
_cell.length_b   1.000
_cell.length_c   1.000
_cell.angle_alpha   90.00
_cell.angle_beta   90.00
_cell.angle_gamma   90.00
#
_symmetry.space_group_name_H-M   'P 1'
#
loop_
_entity.id
_entity.type
_entity.pdbx_description
1 polymer ?
#
loop_
_entity_poly.entity_id
_entity_poly.type
_entity_poly.pdbx_seq_one_letter_code
_entity_poly.pdbx_strand_id
1 'polypeptide(L)'
;MKHYFLTLALAALWAPASSYAGPCSHEIDAMQARIDARLESQAATGPTAKEGAAAGMGVQPTPRSIAGAEEKLGEVSPQRIDAIGRAMTLARAADGAGDKSGCQQALADVQREMGR
;
A
#
# COMPACT_ATOMS: atom_id res chain seq x y z
N MET A 1 -2.82 -48.09 48.82
CA MET A 1 -3.77 -47.77 47.75
C MET A 1 -3.28 -46.55 47.01
N LYS A 2 -2.80 -46.78 45.82
CA LYS A 2 -1.96 -45.86 45.10
C LYS A 2 -2.82 -45.08 44.12
N HIS A 3 -2.99 -43.79 44.37
CA HIS A 3 -3.63 -42.88 43.40
C HIS A 3 -2.56 -42.35 42.48
N TYR A 4 -2.44 -42.93 41.30
CA TYR A 4 -1.64 -42.36 40.23
C TYR A 4 -2.47 -41.28 39.55
N PHE A 5 -2.13 -40.04 39.83
CA PHE A 5 -2.64 -38.89 39.10
C PHE A 5 -2.09 -38.91 37.69
N LEU A 6 -2.98 -39.14 36.76
CA LEU A 6 -2.73 -39.03 35.34
C LEU A 6 -2.69 -37.54 34.99
N THR A 7 -1.51 -36.96 35.03
CA THR A 7 -1.30 -35.60 34.48
C THR A 7 -1.31 -35.68 32.99
N LEU A 8 -2.47 -35.38 32.39
CA LEU A 8 -2.61 -35.15 30.96
C LEU A 8 -1.91 -33.85 30.64
N ALA A 9 -0.68 -33.94 30.14
CA ALA A 9 0.02 -32.80 29.55
C ALA A 9 -0.66 -32.43 28.24
N LEU A 10 -1.46 -31.36 28.28
CA LEU A 10 -2.00 -30.69 27.10
C LEU A 10 -0.85 -29.93 26.46
N ALA A 11 -0.07 -30.61 25.63
CA ALA A 11 0.88 -29.97 24.76
C ALA A 11 0.09 -29.21 23.69
N ALA A 12 -0.11 -27.91 23.90
CA ALA A 12 -0.64 -27.00 22.90
C ALA A 12 0.33 -27.01 21.72
N LEU A 13 -0.07 -27.65 20.64
CA LEU A 13 0.59 -27.57 19.35
C LEU A 13 0.46 -26.12 18.84
N TRP A 14 1.39 -25.29 19.23
CA TRP A 14 1.66 -24.08 18.47
C TRP A 14 2.37 -24.51 17.18
N ALA A 15 1.57 -24.94 16.22
CA ALA A 15 2.05 -25.00 14.86
C ALA A 15 2.37 -23.55 14.45
N PRO A 16 3.62 -23.21 14.06
CA PRO A 16 3.87 -21.96 13.41
C PRO A 16 2.96 -21.93 12.20
N ALA A 17 2.06 -20.95 12.15
CA ALA A 17 1.34 -20.66 10.92
C ALA A 17 2.42 -20.34 9.89
N SER A 18 2.74 -21.31 9.05
CA SER A 18 3.59 -21.09 7.89
C SER A 18 2.86 -20.01 7.12
N SER A 19 3.40 -18.79 7.14
CA SER A 19 2.97 -17.72 6.27
C SER A 19 3.26 -18.20 4.86
N TYR A 20 2.28 -18.85 4.24
CA TYR A 20 2.41 -19.33 2.89
C TYR A 20 2.49 -18.08 2.02
N ALA A 21 3.72 -17.73 1.63
CA ALA A 21 3.92 -16.71 0.62
C ALA A 21 3.23 -17.20 -0.64
N GLY A 22 2.25 -16.44 -1.13
CA GLY A 22 1.53 -16.78 -2.34
C GLY A 22 2.40 -16.66 -3.59
N PRO A 23 1.87 -17.01 -4.76
CA PRO A 23 2.65 -17.09 -6.00
C PRO A 23 3.18 -15.75 -6.50
N CYS A 24 2.69 -14.63 -5.96
CA CYS A 24 3.18 -13.30 -6.34
C CYS A 24 3.45 -12.38 -5.14
N SER A 25 3.65 -12.91 -3.95
CA SER A 25 3.92 -12.13 -2.73
C SER A 25 5.11 -11.19 -2.90
N HIS A 26 6.17 -11.65 -3.55
CA HIS A 26 7.36 -10.84 -3.80
C HIS A 26 7.08 -9.63 -4.70
N GLU A 27 6.25 -9.81 -5.73
CA GLU A 27 5.84 -8.73 -6.62
C GLU A 27 4.93 -7.70 -5.90
N ILE A 28 4.08 -8.17 -4.98
CA ILE A 28 3.26 -7.32 -4.12
C ILE A 28 4.15 -6.44 -3.23
N ASP A 29 5.15 -7.03 -2.58
CA ASP A 29 6.08 -6.31 -1.71
C ASP A 29 6.89 -5.26 -2.50
N ALA A 30 7.38 -5.64 -3.69
CA ALA A 30 8.08 -4.72 -4.58
C ALA A 30 7.17 -3.58 -5.05
N MET A 31 5.92 -3.85 -5.33
CA MET A 31 4.94 -2.82 -5.72
C MET A 31 4.62 -1.89 -4.57
N GLN A 32 4.44 -2.42 -3.37
CA GLN A 32 4.21 -1.62 -2.16
C GLN A 32 5.37 -0.64 -1.94
N ALA A 33 6.60 -1.11 -2.02
CA ALA A 33 7.79 -0.27 -1.87
C ALA A 33 7.84 0.88 -2.90
N ARG A 34 7.39 0.64 -4.13
CA ARG A 34 7.30 1.68 -5.17
C ARG A 34 6.21 2.71 -4.87
N ILE A 35 5.06 2.26 -4.38
CA ILE A 35 3.96 3.15 -3.96
C ILE A 35 4.45 4.05 -2.83
N ASP A 36 5.06 3.47 -1.80
CA ASP A 36 5.56 4.19 -0.64
C ASP A 36 6.62 5.24 -1.03
N ALA A 37 7.58 4.87 -1.88
CA ALA A 37 8.59 5.79 -2.40
C ALA A 37 7.97 6.93 -3.21
N ARG A 38 6.91 6.68 -3.98
CA ARG A 38 6.19 7.71 -4.73
C ARG A 38 5.48 8.69 -3.80
N LEU A 39 4.76 8.18 -2.82
CA LEU A 39 4.05 8.99 -1.83
C LEU A 39 5.03 9.81 -0.97
N GLU A 40 6.14 9.21 -0.56
CA GLU A 40 7.19 9.91 0.18
C GLU A 40 7.81 11.04 -0.63
N SER A 41 8.12 10.80 -1.91
CA SER A 41 8.67 11.84 -2.79
C SER A 41 7.69 13.00 -2.99
N GLN A 42 6.39 12.72 -3.06
CA GLN A 42 5.36 13.75 -3.13
C GLN A 42 5.22 14.54 -1.84
N ALA A 43 5.25 13.87 -0.69
CA ALA A 43 5.22 14.54 0.60
C ALA A 43 6.45 15.47 0.79
N ALA A 44 7.61 15.07 0.27
CA ALA A 44 8.82 15.86 0.32
C ALA A 44 8.81 17.09 -0.61
N THR A 45 8.04 17.04 -1.70
CA THR A 45 7.95 18.12 -2.71
C THR A 45 6.64 18.90 -2.65
N GLY A 46 5.67 18.42 -1.86
CA GLY A 46 4.35 19.03 -1.73
C GLY A 46 4.37 20.39 -1.06
N PRO A 47 3.27 21.17 -1.20
CA PRO A 47 3.18 22.54 -0.68
C PRO A 47 3.30 22.66 0.85
N THR A 48 3.16 21.57 1.58
CA THR A 48 3.35 21.50 3.04
C THR A 48 4.81 21.25 3.46
N ALA A 49 5.68 20.82 2.56
CA ALA A 49 7.07 20.48 2.85
C ALA A 49 8.02 21.69 2.79
N LYS A 50 7.62 22.76 2.09
CA LYS A 50 8.32 24.04 2.06
C LYS A 50 7.28 25.15 2.23
N GLU A 51 7.45 25.99 3.23
CA GLU A 51 6.84 27.30 3.20
C GLU A 51 7.35 27.97 1.93
N GLY A 52 6.55 27.93 0.88
CA GLY A 52 6.90 28.56 -0.38
C GLY A 52 7.04 30.07 -0.16
N ALA A 53 7.94 30.72 -0.88
CA ALA A 53 8.12 32.16 -0.88
C ALA A 53 6.79 32.94 -1.05
N ALA A 54 5.78 32.31 -1.64
CA ALA A 54 4.41 32.83 -1.79
C ALA A 54 3.61 32.85 -0.48
N ALA A 55 3.94 32.05 0.52
CA ALA A 55 3.25 32.05 1.82
C ALA A 55 3.48 33.37 2.58
N GLY A 56 4.62 34.07 2.34
CA GLY A 56 4.92 35.36 2.89
C GLY A 56 4.24 36.55 2.16
N MET A 57 3.60 36.34 1.02
CA MET A 57 3.03 37.37 0.16
C MET A 57 1.50 37.54 0.31
N GLY A 58 0.84 36.84 1.25
CA GLY A 58 -0.59 36.98 1.50
C GLY A 58 -1.49 36.53 0.35
N VAL A 59 -0.95 35.78 -0.60
CA VAL A 59 -1.73 35.23 -1.71
C VAL A 59 -2.36 33.91 -1.26
N GLN A 60 -3.65 33.94 -1.00
CA GLN A 60 -4.39 32.75 -0.63
C GLN A 60 -4.51 31.84 -1.86
N PRO A 61 -4.10 30.53 -1.76
CA PRO A 61 -4.25 29.60 -2.85
C PRO A 61 -5.72 29.42 -3.24
N THR A 62 -6.03 29.54 -4.51
CA THR A 62 -7.37 29.24 -5.02
C THR A 62 -7.48 27.75 -5.36
N PRO A 63 -8.67 27.14 -5.32
CA PRO A 63 -8.85 25.75 -5.73
C PRO A 63 -8.28 25.46 -7.15
N ARG A 64 -8.36 26.44 -8.03
CA ARG A 64 -7.84 26.32 -9.39
C ARG A 64 -6.31 26.35 -9.45
N SER A 65 -5.67 27.15 -8.61
CA SER A 65 -4.20 27.20 -8.55
C SER A 65 -3.63 25.94 -7.91
N ILE A 66 -4.35 25.36 -6.95
CA ILE A 66 -4.01 24.08 -6.31
C ILE A 66 -4.13 22.96 -7.36
N ALA A 67 -5.26 22.86 -8.07
CA ALA A 67 -5.45 21.85 -9.11
C ALA A 67 -4.40 21.95 -10.24
N GLY A 68 -4.04 23.16 -10.65
CA GLY A 68 -2.99 23.37 -11.65
C GLY A 68 -1.59 23.04 -11.17
N ALA A 69 -1.32 23.19 -9.87
CA ALA A 69 -0.05 22.78 -9.27
C ALA A 69 0.03 21.25 -9.14
N GLU A 70 -1.06 20.60 -8.73
CA GLU A 70 -1.16 19.14 -8.66
C GLU A 70 -0.94 18.49 -10.04
N GLU A 71 -1.54 19.04 -11.08
CA GLU A 71 -1.37 18.57 -12.45
C GLU A 71 0.08 18.70 -12.93
N LYS A 72 0.75 19.82 -12.62
CA LYS A 72 2.15 20.06 -13.00
C LYS A 72 3.16 19.23 -12.21
N LEU A 73 2.85 18.90 -10.96
CA LEU A 73 3.73 18.12 -10.10
C LEU A 73 3.55 16.62 -10.29
N GLY A 74 2.55 16.18 -11.07
CA GLY A 74 2.23 14.78 -11.24
C GLY A 74 1.80 14.11 -9.95
N GLU A 75 1.16 14.88 -9.05
CA GLU A 75 0.63 14.34 -7.81
C GLU A 75 -0.42 13.26 -8.06
N VAL A 76 -0.35 12.21 -7.28
CA VAL A 76 -1.35 11.16 -7.32
C VAL A 76 -2.61 11.69 -6.62
N SER A 77 -3.68 11.92 -7.38
CA SER A 77 -4.94 12.41 -6.82
C SER A 77 -5.50 11.44 -5.77
N PRO A 78 -6.32 11.91 -4.81
CA PRO A 78 -6.98 11.04 -3.84
C PRO A 78 -7.74 9.87 -4.48
N GLN A 79 -8.42 10.10 -5.59
CA GLN A 79 -9.15 9.07 -6.32
C GLN A 79 -8.21 8.00 -6.90
N ARG A 80 -7.03 8.40 -7.30
CA ARG A 80 -5.99 7.48 -7.80
C ARG A 80 -5.37 6.68 -6.67
N ILE A 81 -5.15 7.29 -5.51
CA ILE A 81 -4.71 6.59 -4.29
C ILE A 81 -5.72 5.51 -3.91
N ASP A 82 -7.01 5.83 -3.95
CA ASP A 82 -8.08 4.86 -3.68
C ASP A 82 -8.10 3.73 -4.72
N ALA A 83 -7.89 4.03 -5.99
CA ALA A 83 -7.81 3.03 -7.05
C ALA A 83 -6.61 2.08 -6.86
N ILE A 84 -5.43 2.63 -6.53
CA ILE A 84 -4.24 1.87 -6.18
C ILE A 84 -4.50 0.97 -4.97
N GLY A 85 -5.11 1.50 -3.91
CA GLY A 85 -5.45 0.75 -2.71
C GLY A 85 -6.38 -0.44 -3.00
N ARG A 86 -7.41 -0.23 -3.80
CA ARG A 86 -8.31 -1.32 -4.22
C ARG A 86 -7.59 -2.39 -5.04
N ALA A 87 -6.77 -1.98 -5.99
CA ALA A 87 -6.01 -2.92 -6.82
C ALA A 87 -4.99 -3.73 -5.99
N MET A 88 -4.31 -3.11 -5.02
CA MET A 88 -3.42 -3.82 -4.10
C MET A 88 -4.18 -4.80 -3.20
N THR A 89 -5.40 -4.47 -2.78
CA THR A 89 -6.26 -5.39 -2.02
C THR A 89 -6.64 -6.61 -2.86
N LEU A 90 -6.98 -6.41 -4.13
CA LEU A 90 -7.27 -7.50 -5.07
C LEU A 90 -6.05 -8.37 -5.32
N ALA A 91 -4.86 -7.76 -5.47
CA ALA A 91 -3.61 -8.51 -5.64
C ALA A 91 -3.34 -9.43 -4.45
N ARG A 92 -3.48 -8.93 -3.22
CA ARG A 92 -3.30 -9.73 -1.99
C ARG A 92 -4.33 -10.85 -1.86
N ALA A 93 -5.59 -10.56 -2.22
CA ALA A 93 -6.65 -11.57 -2.19
C ALA A 93 -6.38 -12.69 -3.20
N ALA A 94 -5.96 -12.36 -4.41
CA ALA A 94 -5.60 -13.31 -5.45
C ALA A 94 -4.36 -14.14 -5.04
N ASP A 95 -3.35 -13.49 -4.44
CA ASP A 95 -2.16 -14.15 -3.93
C ASP A 95 -2.50 -15.17 -2.83
N GLY A 96 -3.34 -14.78 -1.87
CA GLY A 96 -3.82 -15.67 -0.82
C GLY A 96 -4.67 -16.84 -1.33
N ALA A 97 -5.35 -16.67 -2.46
CA ALA A 97 -6.11 -17.71 -3.14
C ALA A 97 -5.25 -18.59 -4.08
N GLY A 98 -3.98 -18.28 -4.23
CA GLY A 98 -3.09 -18.99 -5.18
C GLY A 98 -3.34 -18.64 -6.65
N ASP A 99 -4.11 -17.56 -6.93
CA ASP A 99 -4.40 -17.07 -8.28
C ASP A 99 -3.30 -16.12 -8.76
N LYS A 100 -2.28 -16.67 -9.35
CA LYS A 100 -1.15 -15.91 -9.90
C LYS A 100 -1.60 -14.92 -10.99
N SER A 101 -2.49 -15.35 -11.86
CA SER A 101 -2.97 -14.54 -12.99
C SER A 101 -3.76 -13.32 -12.47
N GLY A 102 -4.69 -13.53 -11.55
CA GLY A 102 -5.47 -12.46 -10.93
C GLY A 102 -4.57 -11.48 -10.18
N CYS A 103 -3.57 -11.98 -9.47
CA CYS A 103 -2.60 -11.13 -8.79
C CYS A 103 -1.81 -10.26 -9.79
N GLN A 104 -1.29 -10.85 -10.86
CA GLN A 104 -0.53 -10.10 -11.87
C GLN A 104 -1.39 -9.05 -12.59
N GLN A 105 -2.66 -9.34 -12.86
CA GLN A 105 -3.58 -8.37 -13.43
C GLN A 105 -3.81 -7.19 -12.48
N ALA A 106 -4.06 -7.45 -11.21
CA ALA A 106 -4.24 -6.42 -10.21
C ALA A 106 -2.99 -5.53 -10.06
N LEU A 107 -1.79 -6.12 -10.08
CA LEU A 107 -0.54 -5.36 -10.05
C LEU A 107 -0.33 -4.53 -11.33
N ALA A 108 -0.75 -5.01 -12.49
CA ALA A 108 -0.73 -4.23 -13.72
C ALA A 108 -1.68 -3.01 -13.65
N ASP A 109 -2.81 -3.15 -12.97
CA ASP A 109 -3.72 -2.03 -12.71
C ASP A 109 -3.05 -0.97 -11.82
N VAL A 110 -2.36 -1.39 -10.76
CA VAL A 110 -1.55 -0.48 -9.92
C VAL A 110 -0.53 0.29 -10.77
N GLN A 111 0.20 -0.41 -11.62
CA GLN A 111 1.20 0.23 -12.49
C GLN A 111 0.57 1.27 -13.42
N ARG A 112 -0.60 0.97 -14.00
CA ARG A 112 -1.32 1.94 -14.85
C ARG A 112 -1.75 3.19 -14.09
N GLU A 113 -2.21 3.02 -12.85
CA GLU A 113 -2.59 4.17 -12.01
C GLU A 113 -1.37 4.98 -11.56
N MET A 114 -0.23 4.35 -11.34
CA MET A 114 1.01 5.05 -11.01
C MET A 114 1.66 5.75 -12.20
N GLY A 115 1.43 5.28 -13.42
CA GLY A 115 2.02 5.81 -14.66
C GLY A 115 1.22 6.93 -15.32
N ARG A 116 0.02 7.23 -14.82
CA ARG A 116 -0.82 8.35 -15.28
C ARG A 116 -0.50 9.58 -14.47
#